data_5c201e6f81b42bad41909d9cb0c980c6
#
_entry.id   5c201e6f81b42bad41909d9cb0c980c6
#
_cell.length_a   1.000
_cell.length_b   1.000
_cell.length_c   1.000
_cell.angle_alpha   90.00
_cell.angle_beta   90.00
_cell.angle_gamma   90.00
#
_symmetry.space_group_name_H-M   'P 1'
#
loop_
_entity.id
_entity.type
_entity.pdbx_description
1 polymer ?
#
loop_
_entity_poly.entity_id
_entity_poly.type
_entity_poly.pdbx_seq_one_letter_code
_entity_poly.pdbx_strand_id
1 'polypeptide(L)'
;MQHFYDVEEADFDQLVVARSSQAPVLLDIGAEWCAPCRVLTPRLEKLAAEYAGRFLLAKVDADENMRVAGRHGVRGFPTVVAYSRGVEVGRFNSNQSEGFLRRFIDDAIAAHAAPAAGGEPLRQSA
;
A
#
# COMPACT_ATOMS: atom_id res chain seq x y z
N MET A 1 15.28 -10.21 5.81
CA MET A 1 14.65 -9.46 4.73
C MET A 1 13.58 -8.55 5.30
N GLN A 2 13.60 -7.29 4.91
CA GLN A 2 12.62 -6.35 5.41
C GLN A 2 11.30 -6.48 4.65
N HIS A 3 10.22 -6.36 5.38
CA HIS A 3 8.88 -6.41 4.80
C HIS A 3 8.35 -5.01 4.49
N PHE A 4 9.15 -3.98 4.69
CA PHE A 4 8.82 -2.63 4.27
C PHE A 4 10.08 -1.97 3.72
N TYR A 5 9.90 -1.08 2.73
CA TYR A 5 11.03 -0.49 2.01
C TYR A 5 10.60 0.78 1.30
N ASP A 6 11.58 1.63 0.99
CA ASP A 6 11.33 2.85 0.25
C ASP A 6 11.33 2.58 -1.24
N VAL A 7 10.50 3.31 -1.98
CA VAL A 7 10.35 3.16 -3.42
C VAL A 7 10.45 4.53 -4.08
N GLU A 8 11.21 4.60 -5.17
CA GLU A 8 11.32 5.79 -6.00
C GLU A 8 10.63 5.53 -7.34
N GLU A 9 10.39 6.59 -8.12
CA GLU A 9 9.74 6.45 -9.42
C GLU A 9 10.44 5.43 -10.30
N ALA A 10 11.77 5.43 -10.29
CA ALA A 10 12.56 4.59 -11.19
C ALA A 10 12.37 3.10 -10.93
N ASP A 11 12.07 2.72 -9.70
CA ASP A 11 11.93 1.30 -9.34
C ASP A 11 10.50 0.91 -8.98
N PHE A 12 9.54 1.80 -9.27
CA PHE A 12 8.15 1.55 -8.93
C PHE A 12 7.60 0.26 -9.56
N ASP A 13 7.84 0.09 -10.86
CA ASP A 13 7.28 -1.07 -11.57
C ASP A 13 7.84 -2.37 -11.01
N GLN A 14 9.11 -2.39 -10.66
CA GLN A 14 9.74 -3.59 -10.13
C GLN A 14 9.36 -3.85 -8.66
N LEU A 15 9.39 -2.81 -7.86
CA LEU A 15 9.24 -2.97 -6.40
C LEU A 15 7.79 -2.95 -5.93
N VAL A 16 6.86 -2.48 -6.76
CA VAL A 16 5.45 -2.48 -6.42
C VAL A 16 4.67 -3.39 -7.36
N VAL A 17 4.64 -3.08 -8.64
CA VAL A 17 3.80 -3.81 -9.59
C VAL A 17 4.23 -5.27 -9.71
N ALA A 18 5.48 -5.51 -10.06
CA ALA A 18 5.98 -6.88 -10.24
C ALA A 18 5.99 -7.65 -8.92
N ARG A 19 6.41 -6.99 -7.85
CA ARG A 19 6.48 -7.65 -6.54
C ARG A 19 5.11 -8.04 -6.00
N SER A 20 4.06 -7.35 -6.43
CA SER A 20 2.70 -7.66 -5.98
C SER A 20 2.18 -8.99 -6.51
N SER A 21 2.94 -9.67 -7.38
CA SER A 21 2.63 -11.04 -7.77
C SER A 21 3.00 -12.05 -6.69
N GLN A 22 3.94 -11.71 -5.82
CA GLN A 22 4.40 -12.60 -4.76
C GLN A 22 3.56 -12.46 -3.49
N ALA A 23 3.16 -11.23 -3.18
CA ALA A 23 2.34 -10.93 -2.01
C ALA A 23 1.67 -9.59 -2.26
N PRO A 24 0.54 -9.30 -1.60
CA PRO A 24 -0.04 -7.97 -1.77
C PRO A 24 0.93 -6.91 -1.27
N VAL A 25 1.01 -5.81 -2.01
CA VAL A 25 1.87 -4.67 -1.66
C VAL A 25 0.97 -3.49 -1.31
N LEU A 26 1.14 -2.95 -0.11
CA LEU A 26 0.49 -1.70 0.26
C LEU A 26 1.46 -0.57 -0.05
N LEU A 27 1.02 0.34 -0.91
CA LEU A 27 1.79 1.51 -1.32
C LEU A 27 1.36 2.69 -0.48
N ASP A 28 2.22 3.10 0.44
CA ASP A 28 1.97 4.21 1.37
C ASP A 28 2.56 5.48 0.76
N ILE A 29 1.69 6.35 0.25
CA ILE A 29 2.08 7.60 -0.39
C ILE A 29 1.89 8.72 0.61
N GLY A 30 2.98 9.34 1.01
CA GLY A 30 2.95 10.37 2.04
C GLY A 30 3.97 11.48 1.77
N ALA A 31 4.19 12.31 2.78
CA ALA A 31 5.16 13.40 2.71
C ALA A 31 5.70 13.66 4.11
N GLU A 32 6.93 14.15 4.18
CA GLU A 32 7.58 14.39 5.48
C GLU A 32 6.85 15.43 6.33
N TRP A 33 6.25 16.42 5.69
CA TRP A 33 5.54 17.49 6.40
C TRP A 33 4.14 17.08 6.84
N CYS A 34 3.68 15.90 6.48
CA CYS A 34 2.32 15.47 6.72
C CYS A 34 2.21 14.81 8.10
N ALA A 35 1.55 15.47 9.04
CA ALA A 35 1.42 14.95 10.40
C ALA A 35 0.69 13.61 10.48
N PRO A 36 -0.44 13.41 9.80
CA PRO A 36 -1.09 12.08 9.84
C PRO A 36 -0.21 10.98 9.25
N CYS A 37 0.63 11.29 8.27
CA CYS A 37 1.55 10.30 7.70
C CYS A 37 2.54 9.82 8.74
N ARG A 38 3.01 10.71 9.59
CA ARG A 38 3.98 10.37 10.64
C ARG A 38 3.40 9.42 11.69
N VAL A 39 2.09 9.39 11.80
CA VAL A 39 1.42 8.46 12.70
C VAL A 39 1.12 7.15 11.99
N LEU A 40 0.62 7.22 10.76
CA LEU A 40 0.19 6.03 10.02
C LEU A 40 1.37 5.15 9.61
N THR A 41 2.41 5.73 9.04
CA THR A 41 3.52 4.95 8.48
C THR A 41 4.18 4.04 9.52
N PRO A 42 4.51 4.51 10.73
CA PRO A 42 5.07 3.59 11.73
C PRO A 42 4.12 2.45 12.11
N ARG A 43 2.82 2.71 12.11
CA ARG A 43 1.84 1.66 12.38
C ARG A 43 1.85 0.60 11.30
N LEU A 44 1.93 1.03 10.04
CA LEU A 44 1.99 0.09 8.92
C LEU A 44 3.29 -0.70 8.92
N GLU A 45 4.41 -0.07 9.29
CA GLU A 45 5.68 -0.77 9.41
C GLU A 45 5.62 -1.85 10.48
N LYS A 46 5.02 -1.54 11.62
CA LYS A 46 4.84 -2.51 12.68
C LYS A 46 3.99 -3.69 12.23
N LEU A 47 2.90 -3.39 11.52
CA LEU A 47 2.03 -4.44 10.99
C LEU A 47 2.74 -5.27 9.92
N ALA A 48 3.56 -4.65 9.07
CA ALA A 48 4.32 -5.39 8.09
C ALA A 48 5.25 -6.39 8.74
N ALA A 49 5.91 -5.99 9.83
CA ALA A 49 6.77 -6.89 10.58
C ALA A 49 5.95 -8.00 11.24
N GLU A 50 4.82 -7.66 11.82
CA GLU A 50 3.96 -8.62 12.50
C GLU A 50 3.39 -9.66 11.53
N TYR A 51 2.99 -9.23 10.34
CA TYR A 51 2.43 -10.13 9.33
C TYR A 51 3.50 -10.94 8.60
N ALA A 52 4.77 -10.63 8.84
CA ALA A 52 5.92 -11.45 8.42
C ALA A 52 5.91 -11.83 6.94
N GLY A 53 5.68 -10.87 6.07
CA GLY A 53 5.75 -11.10 4.63
C GLY A 53 4.44 -11.50 3.99
N ARG A 54 3.36 -11.63 4.75
CA ARG A 54 2.06 -11.91 4.16
C ARG A 54 1.54 -10.71 3.37
N PHE A 55 2.04 -9.54 3.65
CA PHE A 55 1.95 -8.37 2.77
C PHE A 55 3.26 -7.59 2.87
N LEU A 56 3.51 -6.77 1.88
CA LEU A 56 4.69 -5.92 1.86
C LEU A 56 4.25 -4.46 1.88
N LEU A 57 5.07 -3.61 2.50
CA LEU A 57 4.78 -2.18 2.59
C LEU A 57 5.82 -1.41 1.78
N ALA A 58 5.37 -0.75 0.72
CA ALA A 58 6.21 0.12 -0.09
C ALA A 58 5.90 1.57 0.29
N LYS A 59 6.92 2.35 0.62
CA LYS A 59 6.75 3.72 1.06
C LYS A 59 7.26 4.67 -0.01
N VAL A 60 6.47 5.69 -0.33
CA VAL A 60 6.82 6.68 -1.34
C VAL A 60 6.67 8.08 -0.76
N ASP A 61 7.72 8.89 -0.90
CA ASP A 61 7.65 10.31 -0.60
C ASP A 61 7.14 11.02 -1.85
N ALA A 62 5.94 11.57 -1.77
CA ALA A 62 5.29 12.19 -2.91
C ALA A 62 6.03 13.44 -3.41
N ASP A 63 6.69 14.18 -2.52
CA ASP A 63 7.42 15.38 -2.92
C ASP A 63 8.58 15.05 -3.84
N GLU A 64 9.19 13.89 -3.64
CA GLU A 64 10.31 13.44 -4.47
C GLU A 64 9.86 12.55 -5.62
N ASN A 65 8.60 12.14 -5.63
CA ASN A 65 8.07 11.17 -6.60
C ASN A 65 6.68 11.59 -7.04
N MET A 66 6.58 12.81 -7.57
CA MET A 66 5.29 13.40 -7.92
C MET A 66 4.52 12.61 -8.97
N ARG A 67 5.23 11.92 -9.87
CA ARG A 67 4.56 11.12 -10.89
C ARG A 67 3.84 9.92 -10.32
N VAL A 68 4.40 9.32 -9.27
CA VAL A 68 3.74 8.20 -8.60
C VAL A 68 2.42 8.68 -7.99
N ALA A 69 2.45 9.81 -7.28
CA ALA A 69 1.24 10.38 -6.71
C ALA A 69 0.23 10.74 -7.81
N GLY A 70 0.71 11.34 -8.90
CA GLY A 70 -0.16 11.77 -9.99
C GLY A 70 -0.83 10.60 -10.68
N ARG A 71 -0.11 9.51 -10.95
CA ARG A 71 -0.69 8.38 -11.65
C ARG A 71 -1.74 7.65 -10.79
N HIS A 72 -1.72 7.86 -9.49
CA HIS A 72 -2.73 7.27 -8.59
C HIS A 72 -3.87 8.23 -8.28
N GLY A 73 -3.82 9.44 -8.82
CA GLY A 73 -4.87 10.44 -8.58
C GLY A 73 -4.95 10.87 -7.13
N VAL A 74 -3.81 10.97 -6.46
CA VAL A 74 -3.75 11.31 -5.04
C VAL A 74 -4.15 12.76 -4.84
N ARG A 75 -5.08 13.00 -3.92
CA ARG A 75 -5.57 14.34 -3.59
C ARG A 75 -5.19 14.78 -2.20
N GLY A 76 -4.69 13.90 -1.38
CA GLY A 76 -4.30 14.23 -0.03
C GLY A 76 -3.45 13.12 0.55
N PHE A 77 -2.85 13.38 1.69
CA PHE A 77 -1.93 12.44 2.32
C PHE A 77 -2.40 12.13 3.73
N PRO A 78 -2.15 10.90 4.17
CA PRO A 78 -1.62 9.78 3.40
C PRO A 78 -2.68 9.15 2.49
N THR A 79 -2.24 8.53 1.41
CA THR A 79 -3.07 7.66 0.58
C THR A 79 -2.36 6.32 0.49
N VAL A 80 -3.09 5.25 0.80
CA VAL A 80 -2.54 3.89 0.75
C VAL A 80 -3.29 3.11 -0.31
N VAL A 81 -2.54 2.53 -1.25
CA VAL A 81 -3.09 1.78 -2.37
C VAL A 81 -2.61 0.34 -2.26
N ALA A 82 -3.52 -0.61 -2.27
CA ALA A 82 -3.16 -2.02 -2.23
C ALA A 82 -3.07 -2.58 -3.66
N TYR A 83 -1.94 -3.24 -3.94
CA TYR A 83 -1.71 -3.92 -5.20
C TYR A 83 -1.70 -5.43 -5.00
N SER A 84 -2.28 -6.14 -5.94
CA SER A 84 -2.16 -7.59 -6.00
C SER A 84 -2.09 -8.00 -7.47
N ARG A 85 -1.11 -8.80 -7.80
CA ARG A 85 -0.93 -9.32 -9.16
C ARG A 85 -0.93 -8.21 -10.22
N GLY A 86 -0.27 -7.11 -9.88
CA GLY A 86 -0.05 -6.01 -10.80
C GLY A 86 -1.18 -5.00 -10.91
N VAL A 87 -2.27 -5.17 -10.17
CA VAL A 87 -3.40 -4.24 -10.24
C VAL A 87 -3.80 -3.73 -8.87
N GLU A 88 -4.36 -2.53 -8.86
CA GLU A 88 -4.89 -1.96 -7.63
C GLU A 88 -6.15 -2.72 -7.23
N VAL A 89 -6.19 -3.19 -5.98
CA VAL A 89 -7.33 -3.93 -5.46
C VAL A 89 -8.07 -3.21 -4.33
N GLY A 90 -7.55 -2.09 -3.88
CA GLY A 90 -8.23 -1.28 -2.87
C GLY A 90 -7.38 -0.10 -2.49
N ARG A 91 -7.98 0.87 -1.78
CA ARG A 91 -7.22 2.02 -1.26
C ARG A 91 -7.98 2.67 -0.11
N PHE A 92 -7.25 3.43 0.68
CA PHE A 92 -7.87 4.28 1.68
C PHE A 92 -7.05 5.55 1.82
N ASN A 93 -7.65 6.56 2.43
CA ASN A 93 -7.00 7.84 2.72
C ASN A 93 -7.00 8.06 4.22
N SER A 94 -6.12 8.93 4.66
CA SER A 94 -6.05 9.41 6.04
C SER A 94 -5.55 8.35 7.00
N ASN A 95 -5.22 8.80 8.20
CA ASN A 95 -4.82 7.91 9.26
C ASN A 95 -6.06 7.17 9.77
N GLN A 96 -5.96 5.87 9.89
CA GLN A 96 -7.07 5.02 10.28
C GLN A 96 -6.74 4.26 11.57
N SER A 97 -7.76 3.72 12.20
CA SER A 97 -7.58 2.92 13.40
C SER A 97 -6.84 1.61 13.08
N GLU A 98 -6.23 1.03 14.09
CA GLU A 98 -5.56 -0.25 13.89
C GLU A 98 -6.53 -1.32 13.42
N GLY A 99 -7.76 -1.33 13.94
CA GLY A 99 -8.77 -2.28 13.49
C GLY A 99 -9.09 -2.15 12.01
N PHE A 100 -9.21 -0.90 11.54
CA PHE A 100 -9.41 -0.66 10.11
C PHE A 100 -8.22 -1.19 9.31
N LEU A 101 -7.00 -0.88 9.75
CA LEU A 101 -5.79 -1.30 9.03
C LEU A 101 -5.70 -2.81 8.92
N ARG A 102 -5.99 -3.52 10.01
CA ARG A 102 -5.95 -4.99 9.98
C ARG A 102 -6.99 -5.56 9.03
N ARG A 103 -8.20 -5.02 9.02
CA ARG A 103 -9.24 -5.46 8.09
C ARG A 103 -8.84 -5.21 6.65
N PHE A 104 -8.27 -4.03 6.39
CA PHE A 104 -7.83 -3.68 5.04
C PHE A 104 -6.73 -4.63 4.56
N ILE A 105 -5.75 -4.90 5.42
CA ILE A 105 -4.65 -5.82 5.11
C ILE A 105 -5.18 -7.24 4.90
N ASP A 106 -6.04 -7.69 5.81
CA ASP A 106 -6.61 -9.04 5.70
C ASP A 106 -7.41 -9.21 4.42
N ASP A 107 -8.16 -8.18 4.03
CA ASP A 107 -8.92 -8.21 2.78
C ASP A 107 -7.98 -8.27 1.57
N ALA A 108 -6.88 -7.54 1.60
CA ALA A 108 -5.90 -7.57 0.53
C ALA A 108 -5.25 -8.95 0.42
N ILE A 109 -4.93 -9.56 1.57
CA ILE A 109 -4.37 -10.91 1.59
C ILE A 109 -5.37 -11.92 1.04
N ALA A 110 -6.64 -11.80 1.42
CA ALA A 110 -7.68 -12.70 0.93
C ALA A 110 -7.88 -12.55 -0.57
N ALA A 111 -7.88 -11.32 -1.06
CA ALA A 111 -8.02 -11.08 -2.49
C ALA A 111 -6.83 -11.63 -3.27
N HIS A 112 -5.64 -11.54 -2.70
CA HIS A 112 -4.43 -12.05 -3.33
C HIS A 112 -4.45 -13.59 -3.42
N ALA A 113 -4.95 -14.24 -2.39
CA ALA A 113 -5.03 -15.70 -2.35
C ALA A 113 -6.13 -16.23 -3.26
N ALA A 114 -7.16 -15.44 -3.56
CA ALA A 114 -8.26 -15.88 -4.38
C ALA A 114 -7.82 -15.98 -5.84
N PRO A 115 -8.19 -17.04 -6.58
CA PRO A 115 -7.89 -17.10 -7.99
C PRO A 115 -8.45 -15.90 -8.71
N ALA A 116 -7.73 -15.43 -9.69
CA ALA A 116 -8.08 -14.22 -10.41
C ALA A 116 -9.27 -14.37 -11.34
N ALA A 117 -10.10 -15.36 -11.16
CA ALA A 117 -11.25 -15.56 -12.02
C ALA A 117 -12.16 -14.34 -11.91
N GLY A 118 -12.05 -13.43 -12.83
CA GLY A 118 -12.85 -12.23 -12.80
C GLY A 118 -12.09 -10.98 -12.40
N GLY A 119 -11.05 -11.08 -11.60
CA GLY A 119 -10.19 -9.95 -11.29
C GLY A 119 -10.91 -8.74 -10.71
N GLU A 120 -11.94 -8.94 -9.94
CA GLU A 120 -12.66 -7.80 -9.37
C GLU A 120 -11.85 -7.17 -8.26
N PRO A 121 -11.65 -5.86 -8.29
CA PRO A 121 -10.95 -5.19 -7.21
C PRO A 121 -11.75 -5.24 -5.92
N LEU A 122 -11.05 -5.10 -4.81
CA LEU A 122 -11.69 -4.98 -3.51
C LEU A 122 -12.57 -3.74 -3.50
N ARG A 123 -13.69 -3.84 -2.82
CA ARG A 123 -14.52 -2.67 -2.59
C ARG A 123 -13.79 -1.74 -1.66
N GLN A 124 -13.82 -0.48 -2.00
CA GLN A 124 -13.19 0.50 -1.17
C GLN A 124 -13.98 0.66 0.11
N SER A 125 -13.26 0.65 1.21
CA SER A 125 -13.83 1.03 2.49
C SER A 125 -13.63 2.51 2.62
N ALA A 126 -14.44 3.26 1.99
CA ALA A 126 -14.28 4.69 1.99
C ALA A 126 -14.40 5.27 3.38
#